data_4856c50066463749c119cbeaf5be9681
#
_entry.id   4856c50066463749c119cbeaf5be9681
#
_cell.length_a   1.000
_cell.length_b   1.000
_cell.length_c   1.000
_cell.angle_alpha   90.00
_cell.angle_beta   90.00
_cell.angle_gamma   90.00
#
_symmetry.space_group_name_H-M   'P 1'
#
loop_
_entity.id
_entity.type
_entity.pdbx_description
1 polymer ?
#
loop_
_entity_poly.entity_id
_entity_poly.type
_entity_poly.pdbx_seq_one_letter_code
_entity_poly.pdbx_strand_id
1 'polypeptide(L)'
;MNIPKTSLPRLVIIGGGFAGINLAKGLKNKDLQVVLLDKHNYHTFQPLLYQVSTGGLEPDSIAFPLRKIIKSIPDFYFRLTEVLSIDAEDNTINSTIGKLKYDYLVIATGSKTNYFGNTFIERYSMPMKNVPQSLNLRSLIIENFEEAL
;
A
#
# COMPACT_ATOMS: atom_id res chain seq x y z
N MET A 1 7.83 18.19 -2.16
CA MET A 1 8.15 16.96 -1.38
C MET A 1 9.62 16.96 -1.00
N ASN A 2 9.95 16.65 0.25
CA ASN A 2 11.36 16.67 0.72
C ASN A 2 12.07 15.36 0.35
N ILE A 3 12.68 15.30 -0.84
CA ILE A 3 13.55 14.22 -1.33
C ILE A 3 14.89 14.88 -1.68
N PRO A 4 16.05 14.30 -1.30
CA PRO A 4 17.35 14.84 -1.66
C PRO A 4 17.52 15.00 -3.16
N LYS A 5 18.24 16.05 -3.55
CA LYS A 5 18.65 16.21 -4.96
C LYS A 5 19.76 15.22 -5.26
N THR A 6 19.77 14.69 -6.47
CA THR A 6 20.78 13.74 -6.95
C THR A 6 20.98 13.92 -8.45
N SER A 7 22.10 13.46 -8.98
CA SER A 7 22.36 13.32 -10.41
C SER A 7 21.82 11.98 -10.96
N LEU A 8 21.42 11.05 -10.09
CA LEU A 8 20.87 9.77 -10.50
C LEU A 8 19.45 9.94 -11.05
N PRO A 9 19.04 9.16 -12.05
CA PRO A 9 17.67 9.11 -12.49
C PRO A 9 16.73 8.70 -11.33
N ARG A 10 15.56 9.33 -11.26
CA ARG A 10 14.59 9.06 -10.20
C ARG A 10 13.49 8.13 -10.68
N LEU A 11 13.38 7.00 -10.02
CA LEU A 11 12.26 6.08 -10.20
C LEU A 11 11.27 6.24 -9.03
N VAL A 12 10.02 6.54 -9.37
CA VAL A 12 8.94 6.63 -8.37
C VAL A 12 8.03 5.41 -8.48
N ILE A 13 7.78 4.78 -7.33
CA ILE A 13 6.87 3.65 -7.19
C ILE A 13 5.66 4.13 -6.38
N ILE A 14 4.46 4.01 -6.93
CA ILE A 14 3.22 4.30 -6.22
C ILE A 14 2.62 2.99 -5.73
N GLY A 15 2.64 2.77 -4.41
CA GLY A 15 2.09 1.60 -3.74
C GLY A 15 3.15 0.67 -3.15
N GLY A 16 3.10 0.49 -1.83
CA GLY A 16 3.95 -0.38 -1.00
C GLY A 16 3.40 -1.80 -0.83
N GLY A 17 2.61 -2.29 -1.79
CA GLY A 17 2.13 -3.65 -1.86
C GLY A 17 3.20 -4.63 -2.34
N PHE A 18 2.80 -5.87 -2.67
CA PHE A 18 3.73 -6.91 -3.13
C PHE A 18 4.57 -6.48 -4.34
N ALA A 19 3.94 -5.89 -5.35
CA ALA A 19 4.64 -5.48 -6.57
C ALA A 19 5.66 -4.37 -6.28
N GLY A 20 5.25 -3.30 -5.56
CA GLY A 20 6.13 -2.19 -5.24
C GLY A 20 7.33 -2.58 -4.39
N ILE A 21 7.13 -3.43 -3.35
CA ILE A 21 8.23 -3.89 -2.49
C ILE A 21 9.17 -4.83 -3.25
N ASN A 22 8.65 -5.77 -4.04
CA ASN A 22 9.51 -6.68 -4.80
C ASN A 22 10.34 -5.93 -5.84
N LEU A 23 9.76 -4.95 -6.53
CA LEU A 23 10.49 -4.07 -7.42
C LEU A 23 11.58 -3.30 -6.66
N ALA A 24 11.22 -2.67 -5.54
CA ALA A 24 12.15 -1.92 -4.71
C ALA A 24 13.37 -2.76 -4.29
N LYS A 25 13.14 -4.00 -3.86
CA LYS A 25 14.21 -4.94 -3.50
C LYS A 25 15.07 -5.34 -4.70
N GLY A 26 14.45 -5.54 -5.87
CA GLY A 26 15.16 -5.87 -7.12
C GLY A 26 16.02 -4.72 -7.67
N LEU A 27 15.73 -3.48 -7.28
CA LEU A 27 16.48 -2.29 -7.67
C LEU A 27 17.65 -1.98 -6.73
N LYS A 28 17.88 -2.77 -5.69
CA LYS A 28 19.04 -2.64 -4.82
C LYS A 28 20.34 -2.68 -5.64
N ASN A 29 21.24 -1.74 -5.38
CA ASN A 29 22.54 -1.58 -6.07
C ASN A 29 22.42 -1.18 -7.56
N LYS A 30 21.32 -0.56 -7.97
CA LYS A 30 21.20 0.12 -9.26
C LYS A 30 21.46 1.61 -9.07
N ASP A 31 22.01 2.24 -10.09
CA ASP A 31 22.29 3.69 -10.11
C ASP A 31 20.99 4.48 -10.33
N LEU A 32 20.11 4.41 -9.34
CA LEU A 32 18.79 5.03 -9.32
C LEU A 32 18.48 5.60 -7.93
N GLN A 33 17.87 6.77 -7.90
CA GLN A 33 17.17 7.23 -6.71
C GLN A 33 15.75 6.67 -6.73
N VAL A 34 15.41 5.80 -5.79
CA VAL A 34 14.08 5.19 -5.73
C VAL A 34 13.22 5.86 -4.67
N VAL A 35 12.01 6.29 -5.03
CA VAL A 35 11.04 6.90 -4.12
C VAL A 35 9.76 6.06 -4.10
N LEU A 36 9.43 5.49 -2.95
CA LEU A 36 8.18 4.77 -2.74
C LEU A 36 7.16 5.72 -2.08
N LEU A 37 6.01 5.86 -2.70
CA LEU A 37 4.86 6.61 -2.18
C LEU A 37 3.75 5.64 -1.81
N ASP A 38 3.24 5.73 -0.59
CA ASP A 38 2.06 4.98 -0.16
C ASP A 38 1.27 5.78 0.86
N LYS A 39 -0.04 5.60 0.89
CA LYS A 39 -0.94 6.19 1.89
C LYS A 39 -0.92 5.45 3.22
N HIS A 40 -0.32 4.26 3.27
CA HIS A 40 -0.06 3.49 4.48
C HIS A 40 1.43 3.40 4.76
N ASN A 41 1.82 3.35 6.02
CA ASN A 41 3.22 3.20 6.44
C ASN A 41 3.65 1.73 6.64
N TYR A 42 2.77 0.80 6.27
CA TYR A 42 2.98 -0.64 6.42
C TYR A 42 2.60 -1.41 5.17
N HIS A 43 3.25 -2.52 4.97
CA HIS A 43 2.88 -3.57 4.01
C HIS A 43 2.02 -4.62 4.70
N THR A 44 0.92 -5.03 4.06
CA THR A 44 0.08 -6.11 4.54
C THR A 44 0.32 -7.39 3.74
N PHE A 45 0.59 -8.50 4.41
CA PHE A 45 0.60 -9.80 3.77
C PHE A 45 -0.84 -10.30 3.59
N GLN A 46 -1.48 -9.81 2.52
CA GLN A 46 -2.90 -10.03 2.24
C GLN A 46 -3.37 -11.50 2.28
N PRO A 47 -2.57 -12.52 1.85
CA PRO A 47 -3.01 -13.90 1.91
C PRO A 47 -3.40 -14.42 3.31
N LEU A 48 -2.96 -13.75 4.37
CA LEU A 48 -3.27 -14.14 5.76
C LEU A 48 -4.37 -13.28 6.41
N LEU A 49 -5.05 -12.40 5.66
CA LEU A 49 -6.15 -11.58 6.19
C LEU A 49 -7.30 -12.43 6.74
N TYR A 50 -7.55 -13.61 6.15
CA TYR A 50 -8.58 -14.52 6.65
C TYR A 50 -8.28 -15.02 8.07
N GLN A 51 -7.00 -15.21 8.43
CA GLN A 51 -6.64 -15.60 9.80
C GLN A 51 -6.84 -14.47 10.81
N VAL A 52 -6.67 -13.22 10.37
CA VAL A 52 -7.02 -12.06 11.22
C VAL A 52 -8.53 -12.00 11.44
N SER A 53 -9.33 -12.21 10.39
CA SER A 53 -10.78 -12.17 10.49
C SER A 53 -11.39 -13.32 11.32
N THR A 54 -10.69 -14.43 11.46
CA THR A 54 -11.12 -15.57 12.29
C THR A 54 -10.43 -15.64 13.65
N GLY A 55 -9.61 -14.63 14.00
CA GLY A 55 -8.91 -14.59 15.29
C GLY A 55 -7.69 -15.50 15.39
N GLY A 56 -7.26 -16.13 14.30
CA GLY A 56 -6.08 -17.01 14.27
C GLY A 56 -4.75 -16.25 14.29
N LEU A 57 -4.74 -14.99 13.88
CA LEU A 57 -3.57 -14.11 13.92
C LEU A 57 -3.95 -12.69 14.35
N GLU A 58 -3.03 -12.04 15.04
CA GLU A 58 -3.14 -10.61 15.31
C GLU A 58 -2.69 -9.78 14.08
N PRO A 59 -3.25 -8.57 13.90
CA PRO A 59 -2.97 -7.72 12.73
C PRO A 59 -1.48 -7.41 12.51
N ASP A 60 -0.72 -7.23 13.57
CA ASP A 60 0.71 -6.90 13.53
C ASP A 60 1.56 -8.07 13.03
N SER A 61 1.06 -9.30 13.13
CA SER A 61 1.72 -10.49 12.57
C SER A 61 1.79 -10.48 11.04
N ILE A 62 0.93 -9.70 10.37
CA ILE A 62 0.84 -9.61 8.91
C ILE A 62 1.07 -8.21 8.34
N ALA A 63 1.24 -7.21 9.23
CA ALA A 63 1.45 -5.81 8.85
C ALA A 63 2.87 -5.35 9.21
N PHE A 64 3.73 -5.20 8.20
CA PHE A 64 5.14 -4.86 8.38
C PHE A 64 5.43 -3.41 8.02
N PRO A 65 6.12 -2.63 8.89
CA PRO A 65 6.46 -1.25 8.58
C PRO A 65 7.32 -1.14 7.32
N LEU A 66 6.86 -0.36 6.33
CA LEU A 66 7.57 -0.15 5.06
C LEU A 66 8.99 0.36 5.27
N ARG A 67 9.20 1.28 6.23
CA ARG A 67 10.54 1.81 6.53
C ARG A 67 11.53 0.73 6.99
N LYS A 68 11.07 -0.32 7.67
CA LYS A 68 11.93 -1.44 8.07
C LYS A 68 12.34 -2.29 6.87
N ILE A 69 11.41 -2.50 5.93
CA ILE A 69 11.66 -3.31 4.72
C ILE A 69 12.73 -2.67 3.83
N ILE A 70 12.71 -1.34 3.72
CA ILE A 70 13.56 -0.59 2.77
C ILE A 70 14.82 0.00 3.40
N LYS A 71 14.98 -0.07 4.73
CA LYS A 71 16.09 0.57 5.48
C LYS A 71 17.49 0.22 4.95
N SER A 72 17.65 -0.97 4.40
CA SER A 72 18.94 -1.48 3.91
C SER A 72 19.21 -1.19 2.44
N ILE A 73 18.37 -0.42 1.76
CA ILE A 73 18.51 -0.12 0.33
C ILE A 73 19.07 1.30 0.20
N PRO A 74 20.28 1.50 -0.34
CA PRO A 74 20.84 2.82 -0.58
C PRO A 74 19.95 3.63 -1.53
N ASP A 75 19.97 4.96 -1.39
CA ASP A 75 19.22 5.92 -2.22
C ASP A 75 17.72 5.61 -2.37
N PHE A 76 17.16 4.94 -1.36
CA PHE A 76 15.75 4.60 -1.29
C PHE A 76 15.03 5.49 -0.27
N TYR A 77 13.93 6.12 -0.70
CA TYR A 77 13.15 7.05 0.11
C TYR A 77 11.69 6.63 0.15
N PHE A 78 11.13 6.49 1.34
CA PHE A 78 9.69 6.29 1.54
C PHE A 78 9.03 7.60 1.97
N ARG A 79 7.88 7.90 1.37
CA ARG A 79 7.01 9.00 1.82
C ARG A 79 5.59 8.50 2.01
N LEU A 80 5.07 8.73 3.22
CA LEU A 80 3.67 8.51 3.54
C LEU A 80 2.86 9.64 2.92
N THR A 81 2.11 9.33 1.86
CA THR A 81 1.34 10.32 1.12
C THR A 81 0.31 9.66 0.21
N GLU A 82 -0.76 10.36 -0.06
CA GLU A 82 -1.69 10.01 -1.11
C GLU A 82 -1.32 10.73 -2.40
N VAL A 83 -1.26 9.99 -3.51
CA VAL A 83 -1.06 10.54 -4.85
C VAL A 83 -2.43 10.98 -5.37
N LEU A 84 -2.54 12.24 -5.75
CA LEU A 84 -3.78 12.87 -6.20
C LEU A 84 -3.92 12.84 -7.72
N SER A 85 -2.81 13.13 -8.44
CA SER A 85 -2.77 13.08 -9.90
C SER A 85 -1.36 12.84 -10.41
N ILE A 86 -1.27 12.41 -11.66
CA ILE A 86 -0.04 12.25 -12.42
C ILE A 86 -0.15 13.13 -13.66
N ASP A 87 0.82 13.98 -13.86
CA ASP A 87 1.03 14.75 -15.07
C ASP A 87 2.13 14.03 -15.87
N ALA A 88 1.71 13.34 -16.93
CA ALA A 88 2.61 12.56 -17.77
C ALA A 88 3.40 13.43 -18.78
N GLU A 89 2.90 14.61 -19.12
CA GLU A 89 3.59 15.54 -20.03
C GLU A 89 4.79 16.20 -19.34
N ASP A 90 4.61 16.58 -18.06
CA ASP A 90 5.66 17.21 -17.23
C ASP A 90 6.39 16.21 -16.30
N ASN A 91 6.11 14.90 -16.42
CA ASN A 91 6.67 13.84 -15.57
C ASN A 91 6.59 14.18 -14.08
N THR A 92 5.42 14.66 -13.63
CA THR A 92 5.22 15.17 -12.29
C THR A 92 4.08 14.44 -11.57
N ILE A 93 4.32 14.04 -10.34
CA ILE A 93 3.30 13.52 -9.43
C ILE A 93 2.86 14.62 -8.48
N ASN A 94 1.55 14.83 -8.35
CA ASN A 94 0.94 15.67 -7.34
C ASN A 94 0.45 14.79 -6.19
N SER A 95 0.82 15.13 -4.96
CA SER A 95 0.45 14.41 -3.75
C SER A 95 0.04 15.34 -2.63
N THR A 96 -0.50 14.79 -1.54
CA THR A 96 -0.92 15.56 -0.35
C THR A 96 0.23 16.30 0.34
N ILE A 97 1.48 15.91 0.09
CA ILE A 97 2.68 16.55 0.66
C ILE A 97 3.53 17.30 -0.38
N GLY A 98 2.95 17.58 -1.55
CA GLY A 98 3.58 18.37 -2.61
C GLY A 98 3.97 17.58 -3.85
N LYS A 99 4.59 18.28 -4.79
CA LYS A 99 4.96 17.74 -6.10
C LYS A 99 6.29 16.99 -6.08
N LEU A 100 6.43 16.01 -6.98
CA LEU A 100 7.66 15.26 -7.22
C LEU A 100 7.82 14.97 -8.71
N LYS A 101 8.96 15.35 -9.30
CA LYS A 101 9.34 14.95 -10.65
C LYS A 101 9.96 13.56 -10.66
N TYR A 102 9.76 12.82 -11.74
CA TYR A 102 10.31 11.48 -11.96
C TYR A 102 10.89 11.34 -13.36
N ASP A 103 11.84 10.41 -13.52
CA ASP A 103 12.32 9.94 -14.82
C ASP A 103 11.60 8.64 -15.19
N TYR A 104 11.30 7.79 -14.18
CA TYR A 104 10.55 6.55 -14.36
C TYR A 104 9.43 6.47 -13.33
N LEU A 105 8.28 5.98 -13.76
CA LEU A 105 7.10 5.82 -12.89
C LEU A 105 6.57 4.39 -12.98
N VAL A 106 6.32 3.81 -11.80
CA VAL A 106 5.65 2.50 -11.67
C VAL A 106 4.41 2.66 -10.80
N ILE A 107 3.26 2.29 -11.37
CA ILE A 107 1.97 2.28 -10.67
C ILE A 107 1.72 0.87 -10.14
N ALA A 108 1.81 0.70 -8.83
CA ALA A 108 1.68 -0.58 -8.12
C ALA A 108 0.61 -0.51 -7.02
N THR A 109 -0.48 0.21 -7.28
CA THR A 109 -1.54 0.56 -6.31
C THR A 109 -2.44 -0.61 -5.93
N GLY A 110 -2.31 -1.77 -6.60
CA GLY A 110 -3.15 -2.93 -6.37
C GLY A 110 -4.57 -2.77 -6.91
N SER A 111 -5.51 -3.46 -6.26
CA SER A 111 -6.92 -3.49 -6.69
C SER A 111 -7.86 -3.19 -5.53
N LYS A 112 -9.05 -2.70 -5.85
CA LYS A 112 -10.19 -2.58 -4.93
C LYS A 112 -11.20 -3.69 -5.21
N THR A 113 -12.06 -3.99 -4.22
CA THR A 113 -13.23 -4.82 -4.45
C THR A 113 -14.14 -4.11 -5.46
N ASN A 114 -14.55 -4.86 -6.49
CA ASN A 114 -15.46 -4.37 -7.51
C ASN A 114 -16.79 -5.14 -7.40
N TYR A 115 -17.87 -4.42 -7.24
CA TYR A 115 -19.22 -4.97 -7.14
C TYR A 115 -19.99 -4.90 -8.47
N PHE A 116 -19.32 -4.48 -9.56
CA PHE A 116 -19.88 -4.38 -10.91
C PHE A 116 -21.19 -3.57 -10.99
N GLY A 117 -21.31 -2.54 -10.14
CA GLY A 117 -22.51 -1.71 -10.04
C GLY A 117 -23.69 -2.36 -9.30
N ASN A 118 -23.50 -3.56 -8.75
CA ASN A 118 -24.54 -4.21 -7.96
C ASN A 118 -24.55 -3.66 -6.53
N THR A 119 -25.45 -2.71 -6.28
CA THR A 119 -25.60 -2.02 -4.98
C THR A 119 -26.10 -2.96 -3.88
N PHE A 120 -26.82 -4.04 -4.23
CA PHE A 120 -27.25 -5.03 -3.26
C PHE A 120 -26.06 -5.81 -2.72
N ILE A 121 -25.19 -6.32 -3.60
CA ILE A 121 -23.97 -7.02 -3.17
C ILE A 121 -23.08 -6.09 -2.36
N GLU A 122 -22.89 -4.84 -2.80
CA GLU A 122 -22.09 -3.86 -2.07
C GLU A 122 -22.61 -3.62 -0.63
N ARG A 123 -23.95 -3.53 -0.49
CA ARG A 123 -24.59 -3.28 0.79
C ARG A 123 -24.52 -4.47 1.77
N TYR A 124 -24.62 -5.71 1.25
CA TYR A 124 -24.76 -6.91 2.07
C TYR A 124 -23.51 -7.81 2.08
N SER A 125 -22.40 -7.34 1.54
CA SER A 125 -21.13 -8.07 1.61
C SER A 125 -20.06 -7.29 2.38
N MET A 126 -19.12 -8.03 2.97
CA MET A 126 -17.96 -7.47 3.63
C MET A 126 -16.71 -7.79 2.83
N PRO A 127 -16.01 -6.78 2.27
CA PRO A 127 -14.76 -7.02 1.59
C PRO A 127 -13.65 -7.35 2.59
N MET A 128 -12.64 -8.13 2.15
CA MET A 128 -11.47 -8.48 2.95
C MET A 128 -10.19 -8.22 2.14
N LYS A 129 -9.83 -6.94 1.99
CA LYS A 129 -8.67 -6.47 1.24
C LYS A 129 -7.59 -5.81 2.10
N ASN A 130 -7.93 -5.44 3.32
CA ASN A 130 -7.03 -4.76 4.25
C ASN A 130 -7.34 -5.14 5.70
N VAL A 131 -6.44 -4.77 6.61
CA VAL A 131 -6.57 -5.09 8.05
C VAL A 131 -7.85 -4.55 8.68
N PRO A 132 -8.26 -3.28 8.49
CA PRO A 132 -9.53 -2.78 9.04
C PRO A 132 -10.74 -3.60 8.63
N GLN A 133 -10.82 -4.01 7.34
CA GLN A 133 -11.92 -4.84 6.86
C GLN A 133 -11.94 -6.23 7.51
N SER A 134 -10.77 -6.83 7.72
CA SER A 134 -10.67 -8.13 8.41
C SER A 134 -11.08 -8.03 9.88
N LEU A 135 -10.73 -6.94 10.57
CA LEU A 135 -11.16 -6.69 11.95
C LEU A 135 -12.66 -6.44 12.05
N ASN A 136 -13.24 -5.68 11.11
CA ASN A 136 -14.69 -5.47 11.05
C ASN A 136 -15.44 -6.79 10.86
N LEU A 137 -14.92 -7.66 9.96
CA LEU A 137 -15.51 -8.99 9.78
C LEU A 137 -15.39 -9.86 11.04
N ARG A 138 -14.24 -9.82 11.73
CA ARG A 138 -14.05 -10.50 13.02
C ARG A 138 -15.09 -10.03 14.06
N SER A 139 -15.27 -8.72 14.19
CA SER A 139 -16.24 -8.14 15.12
C SER A 139 -17.67 -8.62 14.81
N LEU A 140 -18.07 -8.56 13.54
CA LEU A 140 -19.40 -9.03 13.13
C LEU A 140 -19.62 -10.53 13.43
N ILE A 141 -18.62 -11.36 13.20
CA ILE A 141 -18.70 -12.81 13.51
C ILE A 141 -18.93 -13.01 15.03
N ILE A 142 -18.18 -12.29 15.88
CA ILE A 142 -18.31 -12.40 17.34
C ILE A 142 -19.67 -11.88 17.77
N GLU A 143 -20.11 -10.72 17.30
CA GLU A 143 -21.42 -10.13 17.61
C GLU A 143 -22.57 -11.11 17.29
N ASN A 144 -22.55 -11.73 16.09
CA ASN A 144 -23.57 -12.71 15.72
C ASN A 144 -23.57 -13.96 16.62
N PHE A 145 -22.43 -14.39 17.14
CA PHE A 145 -22.37 -15.49 18.10
C PHE A 145 -22.93 -15.09 19.45
N GLU A 146 -22.66 -13.89 19.92
CA GLU A 146 -23.20 -13.36 21.19
C GLU A 146 -24.72 -13.19 21.13
N GLU A 147 -25.27 -12.74 19.98
CA GLU A 147 -26.71 -12.58 19.79
C GLU A 147 -27.46 -13.93 19.67
N ALA A 148 -26.78 -15.01 19.32
CA ALA A 148 -27.37 -16.33 19.15
C ALA A 148 -27.44 -17.13 20.45
N LEU A 149 -26.86 -16.67 21.54
CA LEU A 149 -26.88 -17.27 22.86
C LEU A 149 -28.02 -16.73 23.72
#